data_6f7884e41b54324bf995c426b0eb3266
#
_entry.id   6f7884e41b54324bf995c426b0eb3266
#
_cell.length_a   1.000
_cell.length_b   1.000
_cell.length_c   1.000
_cell.angle_alpha   90.00
_cell.angle_beta   90.00
_cell.angle_gamma   90.00
#
_symmetry.space_group_name_H-M   'P 1'
#
loop_
_entity.id
_entity.type
_entity.pdbx_description
1 polymer ?
#
loop_
_entity_poly.entity_id
_entity_poly.type
_entity_poly.pdbx_seq_one_letter_code
_entity_poly.pdbx_strand_id
1 'polypeptide(L)'
;MNGILTILFLTFFVVLHEFGHYISARRSQIAVSEFFVGFGPKVFSFKRGNTEYGLKAIPLGGYVKIPGMDESEDTTGYASSELFHNAKWTTKFYIAISGILVNFITAWLILFTILSTNGVNVPTLEIANTGDSVQGNLNSPSVAAGLIPGDTIVMFSDTNVQTWDELVALIEENPGKKVSISFLRNGNLIDSDTTLEFRTINTQQVGYLGVTPTIENQKIGLITAVKSTTILEAQMTIAAVDGIITLFSPENIKTLLGTYSGQTIPDEVRPLSPIGLAQAGNQIAEDSYVNLFSLLAFVNKIGRAHV
;
A
#
# COMPACT_ATOMS: atom_id res chain seq x y z
N MET A 1 -16.78 12.28 10.02
CA MET A 1 -17.46 11.64 8.87
C MET A 1 -16.56 10.58 8.22
N ASN A 2 -15.27 10.84 8.09
CA ASN A 2 -14.32 9.97 7.40
C ASN A 2 -14.05 8.62 8.12
N GLY A 3 -14.05 8.56 9.47
CA GLY A 3 -13.83 7.30 10.19
C GLY A 3 -14.93 6.25 9.96
N ILE A 4 -16.18 6.68 9.85
CA ILE A 4 -17.30 5.78 9.51
C ILE A 4 -17.14 5.27 8.09
N LEU A 5 -16.74 6.13 7.16
CA LEU A 5 -16.50 5.76 5.77
C LEU A 5 -15.38 4.72 5.67
N THR A 6 -14.29 4.89 6.42
CA THR A 6 -13.19 3.92 6.48
C THR A 6 -13.68 2.55 6.99
N ILE A 7 -14.49 2.52 8.05
CA ILE A 7 -15.08 1.29 8.58
C ILE A 7 -15.99 0.61 7.53
N LEU A 8 -16.82 1.38 6.83
CA LEU A 8 -17.68 0.84 5.77
C LEU A 8 -16.87 0.25 4.61
N PHE A 9 -15.78 0.92 4.18
CA PHE A 9 -14.89 0.37 3.16
C PHE A 9 -14.19 -0.90 3.63
N LEU A 10 -13.67 -0.93 4.86
CA LEU A 10 -13.06 -2.15 5.41
C LEU A 10 -14.08 -3.30 5.44
N THR A 11 -15.31 -3.02 5.89
CA THR A 11 -16.40 -4.01 5.87
C THR A 11 -16.67 -4.50 4.45
N PHE A 12 -16.74 -3.60 3.47
CA PHE A 12 -16.93 -3.94 2.07
C PHE A 12 -15.85 -4.89 1.53
N PHE A 13 -14.57 -4.61 1.82
CA PHE A 13 -13.47 -5.49 1.39
C PHE A 13 -13.51 -6.86 2.08
N VAL A 14 -13.91 -6.91 3.35
CA VAL A 14 -14.13 -8.16 4.06
C VAL A 14 -15.23 -8.97 3.39
N VAL A 15 -16.35 -8.34 3.07
CA VAL A 15 -17.47 -9.02 2.40
C VAL A 15 -17.07 -9.52 1.01
N LEU A 16 -16.28 -8.77 0.25
CA LEU A 16 -15.73 -9.23 -1.04
C LEU A 16 -14.81 -10.44 -0.86
N HIS A 17 -13.99 -10.46 0.18
CA HIS A 17 -13.15 -11.61 0.52
C HIS A 17 -13.99 -12.86 0.79
N GLU A 18 -15.00 -12.75 1.65
CA GLU A 18 -15.95 -13.84 1.95
C GLU A 18 -16.71 -14.31 0.70
N PHE A 19 -17.03 -13.35 -0.18
CA PHE A 19 -17.65 -13.65 -1.46
C PHE A 19 -16.76 -14.48 -2.37
N GLY A 20 -15.43 -14.32 -2.29
CA GLY A 20 -14.47 -15.19 -2.95
C GLY A 20 -14.61 -16.65 -2.50
N HIS A 21 -14.64 -16.89 -1.18
CA HIS A 21 -14.87 -18.22 -0.61
C HIS A 21 -16.24 -18.78 -0.98
N TYR A 22 -17.27 -17.95 -0.93
CA TYR A 22 -18.63 -18.32 -1.33
C TYR A 22 -18.69 -18.81 -2.78
N ILE A 23 -18.17 -18.03 -3.74
CA ILE A 23 -18.21 -18.39 -5.17
C ILE A 23 -17.43 -19.67 -5.44
N SER A 24 -16.24 -19.80 -4.87
CA SER A 24 -15.36 -20.94 -5.10
C SER A 24 -15.95 -22.24 -4.51
N ALA A 25 -16.54 -22.16 -3.31
CA ALA A 25 -17.28 -23.30 -2.71
C ALA A 25 -18.45 -23.73 -3.61
N ARG A 26 -19.29 -22.76 -4.01
CA ARG A 26 -20.45 -23.03 -4.89
C ARG A 26 -20.05 -23.61 -6.25
N ARG A 27 -18.97 -23.08 -6.88
CA ARG A 27 -18.45 -23.64 -8.15
C ARG A 27 -17.88 -25.04 -8.00
N SER A 28 -17.34 -25.34 -6.83
CA SER A 28 -16.82 -26.67 -6.48
C SER A 28 -17.88 -27.65 -5.98
N GLN A 29 -19.16 -27.27 -6.02
CA GLN A 29 -20.30 -28.08 -5.50
C GLN A 29 -20.19 -28.34 -3.99
N ILE A 30 -19.47 -27.54 -3.25
CA ILE A 30 -19.42 -27.58 -1.79
C ILE A 30 -20.55 -26.71 -1.24
N ALA A 31 -21.26 -27.22 -0.25
CA ALA A 31 -22.38 -26.52 0.37
C ALA A 31 -21.91 -25.26 1.09
N VAL A 32 -22.75 -24.23 1.05
CA VAL A 32 -22.62 -23.03 1.87
C VAL A 32 -23.90 -22.88 2.65
N SER A 33 -23.81 -22.89 3.98
CA SER A 33 -24.97 -22.79 4.88
C SER A 33 -25.35 -21.33 5.17
N GLU A 34 -24.36 -20.44 5.36
CA GLU A 34 -24.59 -19.05 5.70
C GLU A 34 -23.65 -18.11 4.95
N PHE A 35 -24.18 -16.96 4.56
CA PHE A 35 -23.40 -15.82 4.07
C PHE A 35 -23.97 -14.55 4.71
N PHE A 36 -23.23 -13.98 5.66
CA PHE A 36 -23.68 -12.83 6.43
C PHE A 36 -22.70 -11.67 6.37
N VAL A 37 -23.25 -10.46 6.32
CA VAL A 37 -22.52 -9.22 6.52
C VAL A 37 -22.68 -8.80 7.99
N GLY A 38 -21.56 -8.52 8.67
CA GLY A 38 -21.52 -8.12 10.07
C GLY A 38 -21.53 -9.27 11.06
N PHE A 39 -21.54 -8.90 12.34
CA PHE A 39 -21.55 -9.80 13.50
C PHE A 39 -22.69 -9.45 14.47
N GLY A 40 -22.92 -10.31 15.47
CA GLY A 40 -23.95 -10.10 16.49
C GLY A 40 -25.33 -10.65 16.10
N PRO A 41 -26.42 -10.11 16.65
CA PRO A 41 -27.77 -10.58 16.38
C PRO A 41 -28.18 -10.31 14.93
N LYS A 42 -28.99 -11.23 14.37
CA LYS A 42 -29.55 -11.09 13.02
C LYS A 42 -30.54 -9.91 12.96
N VAL A 43 -30.33 -9.00 12.01
CA VAL A 43 -31.26 -7.89 11.73
C VAL A 43 -32.22 -8.30 10.61
N PHE A 44 -31.67 -8.92 9.57
CA PHE A 44 -32.44 -9.40 8.42
C PHE A 44 -31.77 -10.64 7.84
N SER A 45 -32.58 -11.63 7.44
CA SER A 45 -32.08 -12.77 6.66
C SER A 45 -33.17 -13.34 5.75
N PHE A 46 -32.72 -14.01 4.68
CA PHE A 46 -33.56 -14.79 3.79
C PHE A 46 -32.80 -16.04 3.32
N LYS A 47 -33.55 -17.11 3.04
CA LYS A 47 -32.99 -18.36 2.52
C LYS A 47 -33.19 -18.46 1.01
N ARG A 48 -32.12 -18.88 0.30
CA ARG A 48 -32.19 -19.24 -1.11
C ARG A 48 -31.43 -20.56 -1.33
N GLY A 49 -32.19 -21.63 -1.61
CA GLY A 49 -31.64 -22.97 -1.60
C GLY A 49 -31.16 -23.36 -0.20
N ASN A 50 -29.97 -23.92 -0.10
CA ASN A 50 -29.38 -24.36 1.18
C ASN A 50 -28.62 -23.25 1.92
N THR A 51 -28.58 -22.02 1.36
CA THR A 51 -27.82 -20.90 1.95
C THR A 51 -28.75 -19.86 2.55
N GLU A 52 -28.49 -19.46 3.79
CA GLU A 52 -29.10 -18.31 4.44
C GLU A 52 -28.20 -17.07 4.24
N TYR A 53 -28.78 -16.01 3.69
CA TYR A 53 -28.11 -14.71 3.48
C TYR A 53 -28.66 -13.69 4.42
N GLY A 54 -27.81 -12.81 4.94
CA GLY A 54 -28.34 -11.79 5.85
C GLY A 54 -27.38 -10.73 6.29
N LEU A 55 -27.93 -9.84 7.13
CA LEU A 55 -27.24 -8.73 7.76
C LEU A 55 -27.35 -8.88 9.26
N LYS A 56 -26.24 -8.65 9.97
CA LYS A 56 -26.15 -8.61 11.42
C LYS A 56 -25.96 -7.19 11.95
N ALA A 57 -26.21 -6.97 13.23
CA ALA A 57 -26.32 -5.64 13.82
C ALA A 57 -25.02 -4.83 13.84
N ILE A 58 -23.86 -5.49 13.87
CA ILE A 58 -22.54 -4.85 13.94
C ILE A 58 -21.89 -4.97 12.55
N PRO A 59 -21.84 -3.90 11.73
CA PRO A 59 -21.33 -3.94 10.36
C PRO A 59 -19.79 -3.91 10.32
N LEU A 60 -19.13 -4.76 11.08
CA LEU A 60 -17.67 -4.89 11.15
C LEU A 60 -17.24 -6.21 10.52
N GLY A 61 -17.29 -6.29 9.19
CA GLY A 61 -16.88 -7.49 8.48
C GLY A 61 -18.02 -8.36 7.97
N GLY A 62 -17.78 -9.65 7.84
CA GLY A 62 -18.72 -10.65 7.36
C GLY A 62 -18.15 -12.05 7.53
N TYR A 63 -18.92 -13.06 7.18
CA TYR A 63 -18.46 -14.44 7.17
C TYR A 63 -19.24 -15.28 6.18
N VAL A 64 -18.59 -16.34 5.72
CA VAL A 64 -19.20 -17.43 4.99
C VAL A 64 -19.07 -18.71 5.81
N LYS A 65 -20.15 -19.48 5.94
CA LYS A 65 -20.14 -20.75 6.67
C LYS A 65 -20.24 -21.89 5.67
N ILE A 66 -19.22 -22.73 5.65
CA ILE A 66 -19.07 -23.86 4.73
C ILE A 66 -19.14 -25.14 5.57
N PRO A 67 -20.22 -25.96 5.45
CA PRO A 67 -20.38 -27.18 6.25
C PRO A 67 -19.20 -28.14 6.11
N GLY A 68 -18.72 -28.60 7.28
CA GLY A 68 -17.60 -29.52 7.36
C GLY A 68 -16.22 -28.84 7.35
N MET A 69 -16.13 -27.52 7.52
CA MET A 69 -14.87 -26.85 7.87
C MET A 69 -14.54 -27.02 9.35
N ASP A 70 -15.53 -26.99 10.21
CA ASP A 70 -15.43 -27.24 11.64
C ASP A 70 -15.95 -28.64 11.97
N GLU A 71 -15.17 -29.44 12.71
CA GLU A 71 -15.54 -30.80 13.12
C GLU A 71 -16.71 -30.82 14.11
N SER A 72 -16.93 -29.75 14.84
CA SER A 72 -18.01 -29.60 15.81
C SER A 72 -19.37 -29.23 15.17
N GLU A 73 -19.40 -28.97 13.86
CA GLU A 73 -20.58 -28.50 13.16
C GLU A 73 -21.55 -29.61 12.81
N ASP A 74 -22.85 -29.38 13.05
CA ASP A 74 -23.92 -30.28 12.60
C ASP A 74 -24.00 -30.21 11.05
N THR A 75 -23.61 -31.31 10.43
CA THR A 75 -23.65 -31.50 8.96
C THR A 75 -24.89 -32.26 8.49
N THR A 76 -25.89 -32.49 9.38
CA THR A 76 -27.13 -33.18 9.04
C THR A 76 -27.87 -32.43 7.93
N GLY A 77 -28.29 -33.17 6.91
CA GLY A 77 -29.01 -32.61 5.75
C GLY A 77 -28.16 -32.24 4.55
N TYR A 78 -26.84 -32.43 4.62
CA TYR A 78 -25.92 -32.25 3.50
C TYR A 78 -25.45 -33.65 2.97
N ALA A 79 -25.29 -33.74 1.64
CA ALA A 79 -24.69 -34.95 1.06
C ALA A 79 -23.19 -35.01 1.42
N SER A 80 -22.63 -36.18 1.63
CA SER A 80 -21.21 -36.38 1.98
C SER A 80 -20.27 -35.72 0.97
N SER A 81 -20.63 -35.64 -0.31
CA SER A 81 -19.87 -34.98 -1.38
C SER A 81 -19.91 -33.45 -1.34
N GLU A 82 -20.86 -32.85 -0.61
CA GLU A 82 -21.04 -31.41 -0.47
C GLU A 82 -20.28 -30.87 0.73
N LEU A 83 -19.70 -31.72 1.58
CA LEU A 83 -18.99 -31.34 2.81
C LEU A 83 -17.55 -31.03 2.51
N PHE A 84 -17.04 -29.93 3.10
CA PHE A 84 -15.68 -29.44 2.88
C PHE A 84 -14.61 -30.48 3.26
N HIS A 85 -14.75 -31.17 4.40
CA HIS A 85 -13.75 -32.15 4.85
C HIS A 85 -13.56 -33.31 3.88
N ASN A 86 -14.59 -33.67 3.10
CA ASN A 86 -14.57 -34.74 2.09
C ASN A 86 -14.05 -34.24 0.73
N ALA A 87 -13.90 -32.95 0.53
CA ALA A 87 -13.41 -32.38 -0.72
C ALA A 87 -11.94 -32.75 -0.98
N LYS A 88 -11.57 -32.84 -2.26
CA LYS A 88 -10.17 -33.03 -2.69
C LYS A 88 -9.32 -31.89 -2.18
N TRP A 89 -8.04 -32.16 -1.91
CA TRP A 89 -7.08 -31.14 -1.45
C TRP A 89 -7.04 -29.92 -2.38
N THR A 90 -7.06 -30.12 -3.70
CA THR A 90 -7.08 -29.02 -4.68
C THR A 90 -8.30 -28.13 -4.55
N THR A 91 -9.48 -28.70 -4.26
CA THR A 91 -10.71 -27.96 -4.00
C THR A 91 -10.61 -27.16 -2.71
N LYS A 92 -10.10 -27.77 -1.65
CA LYS A 92 -9.86 -27.08 -0.36
C LYS A 92 -8.92 -25.90 -0.54
N PHE A 93 -7.80 -26.10 -1.25
CA PHE A 93 -6.83 -25.06 -1.56
C PHE A 93 -7.45 -23.94 -2.42
N TYR A 94 -8.23 -24.31 -3.46
CA TYR A 94 -8.91 -23.31 -4.29
C TYR A 94 -9.89 -22.45 -3.49
N ILE A 95 -10.68 -23.07 -2.60
CA ILE A 95 -11.59 -22.33 -1.72
C ILE A 95 -10.79 -21.45 -0.76
N ALA A 96 -9.76 -21.97 -0.12
CA ALA A 96 -8.95 -21.21 0.84
C ALA A 96 -8.26 -19.98 0.23
N ILE A 97 -7.73 -20.07 -1.00
CA ILE A 97 -7.01 -18.96 -1.64
C ILE A 97 -7.95 -17.95 -2.31
N SER A 98 -9.21 -18.32 -2.59
CA SER A 98 -10.12 -17.51 -3.40
C SER A 98 -10.47 -16.16 -2.77
N GLY A 99 -10.59 -16.07 -1.46
CA GLY A 99 -10.79 -14.80 -0.76
C GLY A 99 -9.62 -13.84 -0.98
N ILE A 100 -8.39 -14.35 -0.87
CA ILE A 100 -7.17 -13.59 -1.12
C ILE A 100 -7.11 -13.11 -2.57
N LEU A 101 -7.43 -13.99 -3.54
CA LEU A 101 -7.45 -13.63 -4.97
C LEU A 101 -8.46 -12.52 -5.26
N VAL A 102 -9.65 -12.56 -4.67
CA VAL A 102 -10.64 -11.48 -4.83
C VAL A 102 -10.10 -10.17 -4.28
N ASN A 103 -9.41 -10.17 -3.14
CA ASN A 103 -8.79 -8.96 -2.60
C ASN A 103 -7.73 -8.40 -3.54
N PHE A 104 -6.86 -9.24 -4.11
CA PHE A 104 -5.87 -8.81 -5.11
C PHE A 104 -6.54 -8.20 -6.33
N ILE A 105 -7.52 -8.88 -6.92
CA ILE A 105 -8.25 -8.37 -8.08
C ILE A 105 -8.93 -7.03 -7.75
N THR A 106 -9.53 -6.91 -6.57
CA THR A 106 -10.20 -5.68 -6.15
C THR A 106 -9.22 -4.53 -5.97
N ALA A 107 -8.07 -4.78 -5.32
CA ALA A 107 -7.02 -3.78 -5.16
C ALA A 107 -6.47 -3.32 -6.52
N TRP A 108 -6.22 -4.29 -7.43
CA TRP A 108 -5.77 -4.00 -8.78
C TRP A 108 -6.79 -3.14 -9.55
N LEU A 109 -8.08 -3.46 -9.49
CA LEU A 109 -9.15 -2.70 -10.15
C LEU A 109 -9.24 -1.26 -9.61
N ILE A 110 -9.11 -1.08 -8.29
CA ILE A 110 -9.12 0.26 -7.67
C ILE A 110 -7.91 1.06 -8.16
N LEU A 111 -6.71 0.51 -8.07
CA LEU A 111 -5.48 1.17 -8.52
C LEU A 111 -5.53 1.48 -10.01
N PHE A 112 -5.99 0.54 -10.84
CA PHE A 112 -6.17 0.77 -12.27
C PHE A 112 -7.15 1.93 -12.54
N THR A 113 -8.26 1.98 -11.83
CA THR A 113 -9.24 3.07 -11.97
C THR A 113 -8.60 4.40 -11.57
N ILE A 114 -7.87 4.45 -10.46
CA ILE A 114 -7.17 5.66 -10.00
C ILE A 114 -6.16 6.12 -11.07
N LEU A 115 -5.27 5.24 -11.52
CA LEU A 115 -4.22 5.61 -12.47
C LEU A 115 -4.77 5.99 -13.84
N SER A 116 -5.82 5.32 -14.31
CA SER A 116 -6.43 5.61 -15.62
C SER A 116 -7.24 6.90 -15.63
N THR A 117 -7.83 7.30 -14.49
CA THR A 117 -8.64 8.52 -14.39
C THR A 117 -7.82 9.74 -13.98
N ASN A 118 -7.00 9.59 -12.94
CA ASN A 118 -6.21 10.68 -12.37
C ASN A 118 -4.84 10.84 -13.02
N GLY A 119 -4.30 9.79 -13.68
CA GLY A 119 -2.95 9.76 -14.18
C GLY A 119 -1.93 9.37 -13.12
N VAL A 120 -0.66 9.57 -13.40
CA VAL A 120 0.46 9.34 -12.49
C VAL A 120 1.17 10.64 -12.17
N ASN A 121 1.57 10.79 -10.93
CA ASN A 121 2.41 11.90 -10.51
C ASN A 121 3.87 11.54 -10.83
N VAL A 122 4.49 12.31 -11.70
CA VAL A 122 5.86 12.10 -12.18
C VAL A 122 6.73 13.27 -11.70
N PRO A 123 7.87 13.00 -11.03
CA PRO A 123 8.83 14.04 -10.72
C PRO A 123 9.46 14.56 -12.01
N THR A 124 9.51 15.88 -12.17
CA THR A 124 10.18 16.55 -13.28
C THR A 124 11.59 16.97 -12.86
N LEU A 125 12.42 17.41 -13.82
CA LEU A 125 13.72 17.98 -13.52
C LEU A 125 13.65 19.45 -13.05
N GLU A 126 12.44 20.02 -12.97
CA GLU A 126 12.22 21.34 -12.39
C GLU A 126 12.25 21.25 -10.86
N ILE A 127 12.97 22.17 -10.26
CA ILE A 127 13.14 22.27 -8.81
C ILE A 127 11.91 22.94 -8.19
N ALA A 128 11.23 22.23 -7.28
CA ALA A 128 10.17 22.81 -6.47
C ALA A 128 10.71 23.56 -5.26
N ASN A 129 11.71 22.98 -4.56
CA ASN A 129 12.34 23.59 -3.41
C ASN A 129 13.82 23.22 -3.31
N THR A 130 14.59 24.10 -2.71
CA THR A 130 15.94 23.81 -2.23
C THR A 130 15.89 23.50 -0.74
N GLY A 131 16.48 22.37 -0.34
CA GLY A 131 16.47 21.89 1.04
C GLY A 131 17.59 22.48 1.88
N ASP A 132 17.52 22.22 3.19
CA ASP A 132 18.57 22.59 4.13
C ASP A 132 19.78 21.64 4.02
N SER A 133 20.93 22.10 4.56
CA SER A 133 22.11 21.26 4.71
C SER A 133 21.85 20.13 5.71
N VAL A 134 22.24 18.90 5.37
CA VAL A 134 22.17 17.74 6.28
C VAL A 134 23.39 17.62 7.19
N GLN A 135 24.47 18.35 6.89
CA GLN A 135 25.71 18.38 7.67
C GLN A 135 25.85 19.61 8.57
N GLY A 136 24.80 20.43 8.63
CA GLY A 136 24.80 21.66 9.45
C GLY A 136 25.62 22.79 8.87
N ASN A 137 25.95 22.77 7.56
CA ASN A 137 26.59 23.88 6.87
C ASN A 137 25.61 25.05 6.75
N LEU A 138 26.15 26.27 6.57
CA LEU A 138 25.32 27.48 6.42
C LEU A 138 24.40 27.44 5.20
N ASN A 139 24.85 26.75 4.13
CA ASN A 139 24.08 26.58 2.90
C ASN A 139 24.17 25.11 2.45
N SER A 140 23.05 24.55 2.01
CA SER A 140 23.05 23.25 1.32
C SER A 140 23.80 23.35 -0.01
N PRO A 141 24.26 22.24 -0.61
CA PRO A 141 24.92 22.23 -1.90
C PRO A 141 24.08 22.88 -3.01
N SER A 142 22.76 22.77 -2.99
CA SER A 142 21.85 23.41 -3.94
C SER A 142 21.84 24.92 -3.81
N VAL A 143 21.83 25.44 -2.59
CA VAL A 143 21.91 26.88 -2.31
C VAL A 143 23.29 27.42 -2.67
N ALA A 144 24.36 26.67 -2.37
CA ALA A 144 25.73 27.04 -2.76
C ALA A 144 25.93 27.10 -4.28
N ALA A 145 25.24 26.21 -5.03
CA ALA A 145 25.17 26.26 -6.49
C ALA A 145 24.31 27.41 -7.03
N GLY A 146 23.59 28.14 -6.17
CA GLY A 146 22.69 29.22 -6.58
C GLY A 146 21.40 28.73 -7.23
N LEU A 147 21.00 27.45 -6.99
CA LEU A 147 19.74 26.89 -7.45
C LEU A 147 18.57 27.55 -6.69
N ILE A 148 17.48 27.79 -7.40
CA ILE A 148 16.22 28.32 -6.86
C ILE A 148 15.03 27.55 -7.41
N PRO A 149 13.86 27.60 -6.75
CA PRO A 149 12.62 27.04 -7.29
C PRO A 149 12.33 27.58 -8.71
N GLY A 150 11.92 26.68 -9.61
CA GLY A 150 11.66 26.96 -11.03
C GLY A 150 12.86 26.71 -11.95
N ASP A 151 14.06 26.42 -11.44
CA ASP A 151 15.20 25.99 -12.26
C ASP A 151 14.96 24.56 -12.76
N THR A 152 15.31 24.29 -14.02
CA THR A 152 15.25 22.94 -14.59
C THR A 152 16.65 22.39 -14.82
N ILE A 153 17.04 21.35 -14.12
CA ILE A 153 18.35 20.71 -14.27
C ILE A 153 18.40 19.98 -15.60
N VAL A 154 19.44 20.21 -16.42
CA VAL A 154 19.62 19.59 -17.72
C VAL A 154 20.90 18.76 -17.82
N MET A 155 21.95 19.10 -17.07
CA MET A 155 23.18 18.33 -17.00
C MET A 155 23.71 18.24 -15.58
N PHE A 156 24.35 17.12 -15.27
CA PHE A 156 25.05 16.88 -14.02
C PHE A 156 26.39 16.19 -14.33
N SER A 157 27.51 16.85 -13.96
CA SER A 157 28.88 16.35 -14.21
C SER A 157 29.08 15.84 -15.63
N ASP A 158 28.84 16.68 -16.63
CA ASP A 158 28.98 16.37 -18.07
C ASP A 158 28.00 15.31 -18.63
N THR A 159 27.03 14.86 -17.82
CA THR A 159 25.99 13.92 -18.23
C THR A 159 24.67 14.65 -18.40
N ASN A 160 24.05 14.53 -19.59
CA ASN A 160 22.68 14.99 -19.79
C ASN A 160 21.72 14.13 -18.98
N VAL A 161 20.89 14.76 -18.16
CA VAL A 161 19.85 14.07 -17.39
C VAL A 161 18.50 14.28 -18.05
N GLN A 162 17.72 13.20 -18.14
CA GLN A 162 16.39 13.24 -18.75
C GLN A 162 15.28 12.94 -17.76
N THR A 163 15.60 12.27 -16.66
CA THR A 163 14.64 11.91 -15.61
C THR A 163 15.18 12.30 -14.23
N TRP A 164 14.26 12.51 -13.30
CA TRP A 164 14.63 12.75 -11.90
C TRP A 164 15.40 11.58 -11.29
N ASP A 165 15.03 10.36 -11.63
CA ASP A 165 15.69 9.15 -11.10
C ASP A 165 17.15 9.06 -11.56
N GLU A 166 17.44 9.43 -12.83
CA GLU A 166 18.83 9.53 -13.34
C GLU A 166 19.62 10.58 -12.57
N LEU A 167 19.02 11.76 -12.31
CA LEU A 167 19.66 12.80 -11.52
C LEU A 167 19.97 12.33 -10.09
N VAL A 168 19.01 11.67 -9.44
CA VAL A 168 19.18 11.13 -8.08
C VAL A 168 20.31 10.10 -8.05
N ALA A 169 20.32 9.16 -9.00
CA ALA A 169 21.39 8.14 -9.09
C ALA A 169 22.78 8.78 -9.22
N LEU A 170 22.92 9.77 -10.09
CA LEU A 170 24.20 10.51 -10.28
C LEU A 170 24.61 11.28 -9.02
N ILE A 171 23.67 11.87 -8.31
CA ILE A 171 23.95 12.56 -7.04
C ILE A 171 24.42 11.54 -6.00
N GLU A 172 23.69 10.43 -5.82
CA GLU A 172 23.99 9.42 -4.80
C GLU A 172 25.34 8.73 -4.98
N GLU A 173 25.81 8.56 -6.24
CA GLU A 173 27.10 7.98 -6.57
C GLU A 173 28.30 8.92 -6.30
N ASN A 174 28.07 10.18 -5.97
CA ASN A 174 29.13 11.19 -5.82
C ASN A 174 29.18 11.88 -4.46
N PRO A 175 29.17 11.14 -3.31
CA PRO A 175 29.22 11.75 -1.99
C PRO A 175 30.48 12.60 -1.77
N GLY A 176 30.30 13.83 -1.32
CA GLY A 176 31.39 14.75 -0.99
C GLY A 176 32.22 15.26 -2.18
N LYS A 177 31.85 14.93 -3.43
CA LYS A 177 32.59 15.37 -4.61
C LYS A 177 32.13 16.73 -5.07
N LYS A 178 33.08 17.46 -5.71
CA LYS A 178 32.77 18.66 -6.47
C LYS A 178 32.18 18.27 -7.81
N VAL A 179 31.01 18.82 -8.15
CA VAL A 179 30.22 18.53 -9.35
C VAL A 179 29.84 19.82 -10.06
N SER A 180 29.72 19.76 -11.39
CA SER A 180 29.14 20.84 -12.20
C SER A 180 27.65 20.54 -12.43
N ILE A 181 26.82 21.57 -12.40
CA ILE A 181 25.39 21.46 -12.66
C ILE A 181 25.00 22.53 -13.67
N SER A 182 24.42 22.11 -14.81
CA SER A 182 23.81 23.03 -15.76
C SER A 182 22.30 23.00 -15.63
N PHE A 183 21.70 24.17 -15.54
CA PHE A 183 20.27 24.32 -15.39
C PHE A 183 19.71 25.48 -16.21
N LEU A 184 18.45 25.37 -16.59
CA LEU A 184 17.71 26.42 -17.28
C LEU A 184 16.98 27.28 -16.28
N ARG A 185 17.19 28.61 -16.36
CA ARG A 185 16.44 29.63 -15.61
C ARG A 185 15.88 30.65 -16.58
N ASN A 186 14.56 30.75 -16.66
CA ASN A 186 13.87 31.62 -17.63
C ASN A 186 14.37 31.44 -19.08
N GLY A 187 14.68 30.19 -19.47
CA GLY A 187 15.16 29.81 -20.80
C GLY A 187 16.66 30.02 -21.03
N ASN A 188 17.41 30.58 -20.06
CA ASN A 188 18.86 30.77 -20.16
C ASN A 188 19.57 29.61 -19.48
N LEU A 189 20.57 29.04 -20.16
CA LEU A 189 21.45 28.02 -19.59
C LEU A 189 22.45 28.69 -18.64
N ILE A 190 22.54 28.16 -17.44
CA ILE A 190 23.46 28.61 -16.38
C ILE A 190 24.24 27.38 -15.93
N ASP A 191 25.57 27.53 -15.86
CA ASP A 191 26.48 26.55 -15.32
C ASP A 191 26.94 26.97 -13.93
N SER A 192 26.97 26.06 -13.00
CA SER A 192 27.41 26.28 -11.63
C SER A 192 28.09 25.05 -11.05
N ASP A 193 29.06 25.31 -10.16
CA ASP A 193 29.76 24.25 -9.43
C ASP A 193 29.32 24.21 -7.99
N THR A 194 29.23 23.02 -7.42
CA THR A 194 29.02 22.85 -5.99
C THR A 194 29.74 21.61 -5.47
N THR A 195 29.89 21.50 -4.16
CA THR A 195 30.38 20.29 -3.52
C THR A 195 29.19 19.58 -2.85
N LEU A 196 28.90 18.35 -3.23
CA LEU A 196 27.82 17.57 -2.64
C LEU A 196 28.10 17.30 -1.16
N GLU A 197 27.08 17.35 -0.34
CA GLU A 197 27.13 16.76 0.98
C GLU A 197 26.94 15.23 0.89
N PHE A 198 27.08 14.55 2.01
CA PHE A 198 26.71 13.14 2.11
C PHE A 198 25.75 12.91 3.27
N ARG A 199 24.87 11.94 3.08
CA ARG A 199 24.01 11.39 4.13
C ARG A 199 24.23 9.89 4.23
N THR A 200 23.98 9.32 5.40
CA THR A 200 24.12 7.88 5.59
C THR A 200 22.74 7.24 5.47
N ILE A 201 22.59 6.33 4.49
CA ILE A 201 21.40 5.50 4.31
C ILE A 201 21.85 4.05 4.40
N ASN A 202 21.26 3.25 5.32
CA ASN A 202 21.58 1.85 5.50
C ASN A 202 23.10 1.57 5.58
N THR A 203 23.83 2.37 6.37
CA THR A 203 25.29 2.29 6.56
C THR A 203 26.15 2.72 5.35
N GLN A 204 25.55 3.10 4.22
CA GLN A 204 26.26 3.63 3.06
C GLN A 204 26.18 5.16 3.02
N GLN A 205 27.30 5.77 2.67
CA GLN A 205 27.33 7.23 2.40
C GLN A 205 26.89 7.46 0.96
N VAL A 206 25.84 8.23 0.78
CA VAL A 206 25.31 8.66 -0.52
C VAL A 206 25.39 10.18 -0.65
N GLY A 207 25.57 10.67 -1.86
CA GLY A 207 25.60 12.10 -2.13
C GLY A 207 24.26 12.76 -1.83
N TYR A 208 24.33 14.05 -1.50
CA TYR A 208 23.16 14.88 -1.23
C TYR A 208 23.33 16.28 -1.82
N LEU A 209 22.36 16.71 -2.63
CA LEU A 209 22.34 18.04 -3.26
C LEU A 209 21.39 19.01 -2.54
N GLY A 210 20.31 18.53 -1.97
CA GLY A 210 19.31 19.35 -1.26
C GLY A 210 18.31 20.01 -2.22
N VAL A 211 17.73 19.25 -3.14
CA VAL A 211 16.66 19.68 -4.05
C VAL A 211 15.49 18.72 -3.99
N THR A 212 14.28 19.25 -4.22
CA THR A 212 13.07 18.45 -4.43
C THR A 212 12.47 18.78 -5.79
N PRO A 213 11.88 17.78 -6.49
CA PRO A 213 11.31 17.98 -7.81
C PRO A 213 9.95 18.67 -7.75
N THR A 214 9.59 19.36 -8.81
CA THR A 214 8.21 19.68 -9.12
C THR A 214 7.51 18.38 -9.58
N ILE A 215 6.33 18.14 -9.04
CA ILE A 215 5.53 16.96 -9.39
C ILE A 215 4.46 17.37 -10.39
N GLU A 216 4.50 16.77 -11.57
CA GLU A 216 3.48 16.95 -12.59
C GLU A 216 2.57 15.73 -12.70
N ASN A 217 1.28 16.01 -12.85
CA ASN A 217 0.30 14.95 -13.11
C ASN A 217 0.23 14.65 -14.61
N GLN A 218 0.69 13.47 -14.98
CA GLN A 218 0.73 13.01 -16.37
C GLN A 218 -0.39 12.01 -16.64
N LYS A 219 -1.26 12.32 -17.59
CA LYS A 219 -2.28 11.37 -18.09
C LYS A 219 -1.59 10.25 -18.84
N ILE A 220 -1.94 9.01 -18.52
CA ILE A 220 -1.39 7.82 -19.14
C ILE A 220 -2.45 7.06 -19.94
N GLY A 221 -2.02 6.41 -21.02
CA GLY A 221 -2.90 5.54 -21.81
C GLY A 221 -3.26 4.25 -21.06
N LEU A 222 -4.37 3.60 -21.45
CA LEU A 222 -4.88 2.41 -20.78
C LEU A 222 -3.84 1.27 -20.67
N ILE A 223 -3.03 1.04 -21.70
CA ILE A 223 -1.98 0.00 -21.70
C ILE A 223 -0.92 0.32 -20.63
N THR A 224 -0.49 1.59 -20.58
CA THR A 224 0.45 2.06 -19.55
C THR A 224 -0.17 1.96 -18.15
N ALA A 225 -1.46 2.30 -18.00
CA ALA A 225 -2.19 2.15 -16.74
C ALA A 225 -2.20 0.70 -16.25
N VAL A 226 -2.48 -0.28 -17.13
CA VAL A 226 -2.41 -1.72 -16.80
C VAL A 226 -1.01 -2.09 -16.30
N LYS A 227 0.04 -1.71 -17.04
CA LYS A 227 1.44 -2.00 -16.68
C LYS A 227 1.82 -1.37 -15.34
N SER A 228 1.55 -0.07 -15.19
CA SER A 228 1.88 0.68 -13.97
C SER A 228 1.14 0.14 -12.75
N THR A 229 -0.15 -0.20 -12.89
CA THR A 229 -0.94 -0.82 -11.83
C THR A 229 -0.35 -2.16 -11.39
N THR A 230 0.03 -3.01 -12.35
CA THR A 230 0.58 -4.33 -12.04
C THR A 230 1.93 -4.22 -11.31
N ILE A 231 2.80 -3.30 -11.76
CA ILE A 231 4.08 -3.04 -11.11
C ILE A 231 3.87 -2.48 -9.70
N LEU A 232 3.02 -1.47 -9.57
CA LEU A 232 2.71 -0.84 -8.27
C LEU A 232 2.13 -1.86 -7.29
N GLU A 233 1.22 -2.71 -7.76
CA GLU A 233 0.64 -3.76 -6.93
C GLU A 233 1.69 -4.78 -6.47
N ALA A 234 2.60 -5.19 -7.33
CA ALA A 234 3.70 -6.08 -6.96
C ALA A 234 4.62 -5.42 -5.92
N GLN A 235 5.01 -4.15 -6.13
CA GLN A 235 5.84 -3.40 -5.19
C GLN A 235 5.18 -3.25 -3.82
N MET A 236 3.87 -2.90 -3.78
CA MET A 236 3.11 -2.82 -2.53
C MET A 236 3.03 -4.18 -1.82
N THR A 237 2.94 -5.28 -2.58
CA THR A 237 2.90 -6.63 -2.01
C THR A 237 4.24 -7.00 -1.39
N ILE A 238 5.36 -6.71 -2.07
CA ILE A 238 6.71 -6.93 -1.55
C ILE A 238 6.92 -6.10 -0.29
N ALA A 239 6.61 -4.80 -0.34
CA ALA A 239 6.72 -3.91 0.81
C ALA A 239 5.89 -4.38 2.02
N ALA A 240 4.69 -4.93 1.79
CA ALA A 240 3.87 -5.51 2.84
C ALA A 240 4.51 -6.75 3.48
N VAL A 241 5.08 -7.64 2.66
CA VAL A 241 5.81 -8.83 3.14
C VAL A 241 7.04 -8.42 3.94
N ASP A 242 7.84 -7.48 3.43
CA ASP A 242 9.02 -6.96 4.12
C ASP A 242 8.65 -6.28 5.45
N GLY A 243 7.54 -5.53 5.47
CA GLY A 243 7.01 -4.93 6.69
C GLY A 243 6.63 -5.99 7.74
N ILE A 244 5.99 -7.08 7.33
CA ILE A 244 5.66 -8.20 8.21
C ILE A 244 6.95 -8.86 8.74
N ILE A 245 7.91 -9.17 7.86
CA ILE A 245 9.19 -9.77 8.25
C ILE A 245 9.92 -8.87 9.25
N THR A 246 9.95 -7.57 8.99
CA THR A 246 10.56 -6.57 9.88
C THR A 246 9.88 -6.52 11.24
N LEU A 247 8.53 -6.55 11.27
CA LEU A 247 7.76 -6.56 12.51
C LEU A 247 8.12 -7.75 13.41
N PHE A 248 8.34 -8.92 12.81
CA PHE A 248 8.74 -10.15 13.52
C PHE A 248 10.26 -10.32 13.65
N SER A 249 11.06 -9.32 13.31
CA SER A 249 12.51 -9.37 13.51
C SER A 249 12.86 -9.48 15.00
N PRO A 250 13.98 -10.15 15.37
CA PRO A 250 14.38 -10.29 16.78
C PRO A 250 14.55 -8.95 17.51
N GLU A 251 14.96 -7.90 16.80
CA GLU A 251 15.14 -6.54 17.34
C GLU A 251 13.80 -5.90 17.66
N ASN A 252 12.85 -5.96 16.75
CA ASN A 252 11.51 -5.42 16.94
C ASN A 252 10.70 -6.20 17.98
N ILE A 253 10.86 -7.53 18.02
CA ILE A 253 10.28 -8.36 19.10
C ILE A 253 10.83 -7.95 20.47
N LYS A 254 12.15 -7.71 20.60
CA LYS A 254 12.74 -7.20 21.85
C LYS A 254 12.17 -5.84 22.24
N THR A 255 12.01 -4.94 21.28
CA THR A 255 11.42 -3.60 21.50
C THR A 255 9.97 -3.72 21.97
N LEU A 256 9.16 -4.57 21.31
CA LEU A 256 7.78 -4.84 21.71
C LEU A 256 7.67 -5.48 23.10
N LEU A 257 8.55 -6.42 23.43
CA LEU A 257 8.62 -7.02 24.77
C LEU A 257 9.13 -6.03 25.83
N GLY A 258 10.01 -5.10 25.47
CA GLY A 258 10.52 -4.05 26.34
C GLY A 258 9.43 -3.08 26.82
N THR A 259 8.29 -2.98 26.10
CA THR A 259 7.15 -2.16 26.55
C THR A 259 6.48 -2.67 27.81
N TYR A 260 6.53 -3.98 28.06
CA TYR A 260 6.07 -4.54 29.34
C TYR A 260 6.93 -4.06 30.52
N SER A 261 8.13 -3.54 30.25
CA SER A 261 9.04 -2.94 31.25
C SER A 261 9.00 -1.41 31.28
N GLY A 262 8.00 -0.77 30.62
CA GLY A 262 7.77 0.69 30.69
C GLY A 262 8.53 1.52 29.64
N GLN A 263 9.13 0.90 28.62
CA GLN A 263 9.71 1.62 27.48
C GLN A 263 8.62 2.07 26.50
N THR A 264 8.79 3.27 25.93
CA THR A 264 7.88 3.78 24.88
C THR A 264 8.19 3.09 23.54
N ILE A 265 7.14 2.60 22.86
CA ILE A 265 7.27 2.03 21.51
C ILE A 265 7.50 3.19 20.51
N PRO A 266 8.56 3.15 19.68
CA PRO A 266 8.65 4.04 18.54
C PRO A 266 7.42 3.89 17.63
N ASP A 267 6.91 5.01 17.09
CA ASP A 267 5.67 5.00 16.28
C ASP A 267 5.81 4.13 15.01
N GLU A 268 7.04 3.97 14.49
CA GLU A 268 7.34 3.15 13.31
C GLU A 268 7.09 1.65 13.50
N VAL A 269 7.15 1.16 14.75
CA VAL A 269 6.99 -0.29 15.09
C VAL A 269 5.64 -0.57 15.74
N ARG A 270 4.80 0.43 15.93
CA ARG A 270 3.52 0.31 16.62
C ARG A 270 2.44 -0.25 15.71
N PRO A 271 1.88 -1.46 15.98
CA PRO A 271 0.76 -1.98 15.20
C PRO A 271 -0.46 -1.07 15.34
N LEU A 272 -1.04 -0.68 14.22
CA LEU A 272 -2.28 0.10 14.24
C LEU A 272 -3.47 -0.81 14.57
N SER A 273 -4.22 -0.44 15.61
CA SER A 273 -5.52 -1.07 15.88
C SER A 273 -6.54 -0.68 14.77
N PRO A 274 -7.68 -1.40 14.62
CA PRO A 274 -8.74 -0.99 13.69
C PRO A 274 -9.20 0.46 13.90
N ILE A 275 -9.19 0.95 15.14
CA ILE A 275 -9.51 2.35 15.48
C ILE A 275 -8.35 3.27 15.03
N GLY A 276 -7.09 2.89 15.26
CA GLY A 276 -5.93 3.63 14.79
C GLY A 276 -5.88 3.72 13.26
N LEU A 277 -6.27 2.64 12.57
CA LEU A 277 -6.40 2.62 11.11
C LEU A 277 -7.51 3.58 10.62
N ALA A 278 -8.64 3.62 11.32
CA ALA A 278 -9.72 4.56 11.03
C ALA A 278 -9.30 6.02 11.25
N GLN A 279 -8.48 6.28 12.27
CA GLN A 279 -7.92 7.61 12.55
C GLN A 279 -6.89 8.02 11.47
N ALA A 280 -5.98 7.12 11.10
CA ALA A 280 -5.02 7.34 10.01
C ALA A 280 -5.74 7.59 8.68
N GLY A 281 -6.77 6.79 8.37
CA GLY A 281 -7.63 6.99 7.19
C GLY A 281 -8.33 8.34 7.20
N ASN A 282 -8.72 8.84 8.37
CA ASN A 282 -9.33 10.17 8.52
C ASN A 282 -8.33 11.29 8.16
N GLN A 283 -7.11 11.22 8.69
CA GLN A 283 -6.05 12.19 8.40
C GLN A 283 -5.66 12.20 6.91
N ILE A 284 -5.48 11.01 6.33
CA ILE A 284 -5.13 10.88 4.91
C ILE A 284 -6.25 11.37 3.99
N ALA A 285 -7.52 11.19 4.37
CA ALA A 285 -8.65 11.67 3.60
C ALA A 285 -8.83 13.20 3.65
N GLU A 286 -8.30 13.87 4.67
CA GLU A 286 -8.24 15.34 4.74
C GLU A 286 -7.32 15.90 3.64
N ASP A 287 -6.24 15.16 3.29
CA ASP A 287 -5.31 15.56 2.23
C ASP A 287 -5.84 15.16 0.84
N SER A 288 -6.32 13.94 0.67
CA SER A 288 -6.87 13.46 -0.62
C SER A 288 -7.63 12.14 -0.47
N TYR A 289 -8.83 12.06 -1.05
CA TYR A 289 -9.57 10.79 -1.15
C TYR A 289 -8.82 9.73 -1.98
N VAL A 290 -7.99 10.13 -2.95
CA VAL A 290 -7.15 9.21 -3.74
C VAL A 290 -6.14 8.51 -2.83
N ASN A 291 -5.52 9.24 -1.90
CA ASN A 291 -4.60 8.67 -0.92
C ASN A 291 -5.32 7.70 0.02
N LEU A 292 -6.56 8.02 0.43
CA LEU A 292 -7.39 7.11 1.23
C LEU A 292 -7.69 5.81 0.48
N PHE A 293 -8.10 5.87 -0.78
CA PHE A 293 -8.37 4.67 -1.58
C PHE A 293 -7.11 3.82 -1.79
N SER A 294 -5.96 4.45 -2.00
CA SER A 294 -4.68 3.76 -2.11
C SER A 294 -4.29 3.06 -0.79
N LEU A 295 -4.48 3.72 0.36
CA LEU A 295 -4.30 3.13 1.68
C LEU A 295 -5.25 1.95 1.89
N LEU A 296 -6.52 2.08 1.55
CA LEU A 296 -7.51 1.02 1.71
C LEU A 296 -7.20 -0.19 0.82
N ALA A 297 -6.72 0.03 -0.41
CA ALA A 297 -6.24 -1.04 -1.28
C ALA A 297 -5.03 -1.77 -0.64
N PHE A 298 -4.11 -1.04 -0.03
CA PHE A 298 -2.96 -1.59 0.68
C PHE A 298 -3.37 -2.38 1.92
N VAL A 299 -4.24 -1.82 2.77
CA VAL A 299 -4.75 -2.46 3.98
C VAL A 299 -5.56 -3.72 3.66
N ASN A 300 -6.35 -3.70 2.59
CA ASN A 300 -7.08 -4.88 2.12
C ASN A 300 -6.15 -6.07 1.81
N LYS A 301 -4.90 -5.81 1.41
CA LYS A 301 -3.89 -6.85 1.19
C LYS A 301 -3.26 -7.38 2.48
N ILE A 302 -2.98 -6.49 3.45
CA ILE A 302 -2.28 -6.85 4.70
C ILE A 302 -3.23 -7.50 5.70
N GLY A 303 -4.50 -7.07 5.73
CA GLY A 303 -5.42 -7.33 6.84
C GLY A 303 -5.78 -8.79 7.08
N ARG A 304 -5.27 -9.76 6.31
CA ARG A 304 -5.63 -11.17 6.44
C ARG A 304 -4.51 -12.18 6.19
N ALA A 305 -3.28 -11.82 6.50
CA ALA A 305 -2.22 -12.82 6.63
C ALA A 305 -2.36 -13.67 7.94
N HIS A 306 -3.45 -13.50 8.68
CA HIS A 306 -3.69 -14.16 9.97
C HIS A 306 -5.09 -14.77 10.01
N VAL A 307 -5.30 -15.84 9.25
CA VAL A 307 -6.27 -16.91 9.58
C VAL A 307 -5.70 -18.25 9.13
#